data_257ba8efd95feee59c394470f882203b
#
_entry.id   257ba8efd95feee59c394470f882203b
#
_cell.length_a   1.000
_cell.length_b   1.000
_cell.length_c   1.000
_cell.angle_alpha   90.00
_cell.angle_beta   90.00
_cell.angle_gamma   90.00
#
_symmetry.space_group_name_H-M   'P 1'
#
loop_
_entity.id
_entity.type
_entity.pdbx_description
1 polymer ?
#
loop_
_entity_poly.entity_id
_entity_poly.type
_entity_poly.pdbx_seq_one_letter_code
_entity_poly.pdbx_strand_id
1 'polypeptide(L)'
;EVNELNEIIYNINPSRRISQKTSKLGLYLIGITGGIATAISVICIPFVSPAFRKVCLPYVPATSQQVKNVLQALEGRTGSLIDLGSGDGRIVFATAKAGFKAHGIELNPWLIWYSRLKALINKSSSQTKFIKQNLWKHNLDKYNNIVIFGVDQMMNDIETKFIKELQEDSVIIACRFPLPTISEIKTIGEGVDTVW
;
A
#
# COMPACT_ATOMS: atom_id res chain seq x y z
N GLU A 1 -28.23 76.76 -6.58
CA GLU A 1 -28.97 75.51 -6.91
C GLU A 1 -28.05 74.43 -7.54
N VAL A 2 -27.17 74.77 -8.49
CA VAL A 2 -26.29 73.79 -9.14
C VAL A 2 -25.19 73.31 -8.16
N ASN A 3 -24.70 74.15 -7.25
CA ASN A 3 -23.69 73.78 -6.30
C ASN A 3 -24.24 72.91 -5.14
N GLU A 4 -25.48 73.13 -4.73
CA GLU A 4 -26.14 72.25 -3.72
C GLU A 4 -26.43 70.86 -4.24
N LEU A 5 -26.83 70.78 -5.53
CA LEU A 5 -27.03 69.49 -6.20
C LEU A 5 -25.72 68.68 -6.32
N ASN A 6 -24.59 69.36 -6.59
CA ASN A 6 -23.29 68.70 -6.64
C ASN A 6 -22.78 68.21 -5.26
N GLU A 7 -23.08 68.95 -4.19
CA GLU A 7 -22.78 68.50 -2.79
C GLU A 7 -23.65 67.29 -2.41
N ILE A 8 -24.92 67.27 -2.80
CA ILE A 8 -25.80 66.15 -2.54
C ILE A 8 -25.34 64.93 -3.34
N ILE A 9 -24.95 65.07 -4.60
CA ILE A 9 -24.41 63.98 -5.41
C ILE A 9 -23.08 63.46 -4.89
N TYR A 10 -22.22 64.36 -4.37
CA TYR A 10 -20.95 63.93 -3.76
C TYR A 10 -21.14 63.18 -2.44
N ASN A 11 -22.17 63.49 -1.70
CA ASN A 11 -22.52 62.79 -0.46
C ASN A 11 -23.33 61.52 -0.63
N ILE A 12 -23.96 61.31 -1.81
CA ILE A 12 -24.75 60.09 -2.12
C ILE A 12 -23.87 58.95 -2.66
N ASN A 13 -22.62 59.24 -3.05
CA ASN A 13 -21.70 58.22 -3.49
C ASN A 13 -20.54 58.03 -2.48
N PRO A 14 -20.78 57.50 -1.28
CA PRO A 14 -19.71 56.93 -0.53
C PRO A 14 -19.30 55.68 -1.32
N SER A 15 -18.25 55.74 -2.10
CA SER A 15 -17.46 54.52 -2.35
C SER A 15 -17.21 53.89 -0.98
N ARG A 16 -18.19 53.06 -0.57
CA ARG A 16 -17.99 52.10 0.53
C ARG A 16 -16.84 51.23 0.07
N ARG A 17 -15.62 51.66 0.33
CA ARG A 17 -14.54 50.75 0.59
C ARG A 17 -15.05 49.92 1.77
N ILE A 18 -15.73 48.80 1.45
CA ILE A 18 -15.86 47.70 2.35
C ILE A 18 -14.41 47.27 2.55
N SER A 19 -13.75 47.88 3.48
CA SER A 19 -12.54 47.31 4.06
C SER A 19 -13.02 46.00 4.65
N GLN A 20 -12.91 44.93 3.87
CA GLN A 20 -13.04 43.57 4.37
C GLN A 20 -11.92 43.40 5.38
N LYS A 21 -12.20 43.83 6.61
CA LYS A 21 -11.37 43.49 7.76
C LYS A 21 -11.51 42.00 7.91
N THR A 22 -10.65 41.26 7.19
CA THR A 22 -10.60 39.77 7.32
C THR A 22 -10.44 39.48 8.80
N SER A 23 -11.46 38.88 9.38
CA SER A 23 -11.44 38.58 10.80
C SER A 23 -10.27 37.61 11.03
N LYS A 24 -9.41 37.88 11.99
CA LYS A 24 -8.30 36.98 12.35
C LYS A 24 -8.80 35.56 12.58
N LEU A 25 -9.99 35.43 13.15
CA LEU A 25 -10.68 34.13 13.33
C LEU A 25 -10.95 33.43 11.98
N GLY A 26 -11.41 34.16 10.97
CA GLY A 26 -11.63 33.60 9.61
C GLY A 26 -10.34 33.08 8.99
N LEU A 27 -9.23 33.81 9.14
CA LEU A 27 -7.91 33.36 8.67
C LEU A 27 -7.43 32.10 9.39
N TYR A 28 -7.63 32.02 10.72
CA TYR A 28 -7.32 30.82 11.50
C TYR A 28 -8.16 29.62 11.06
N LEU A 29 -9.46 29.80 10.86
CA LEU A 29 -10.34 28.72 10.39
C LEU A 29 -9.95 28.22 8.99
N ILE A 30 -9.64 29.13 8.05
CA ILE A 30 -9.15 28.76 6.71
C ILE A 30 -7.81 28.01 6.81
N GLY A 31 -6.90 28.48 7.67
CA GLY A 31 -5.60 27.82 7.88
C GLY A 31 -5.77 26.39 8.44
N ILE A 32 -6.63 26.21 9.44
CA ILE A 32 -6.87 24.91 10.05
C ILE A 32 -7.57 23.97 9.05
N THR A 33 -8.65 24.40 8.42
CA THR A 33 -9.39 23.55 7.46
C THR A 33 -8.56 23.23 6.23
N GLY A 34 -7.82 24.20 5.69
CA GLY A 34 -6.88 24.00 4.59
C GLY A 34 -5.75 23.04 4.96
N GLY A 35 -5.20 23.19 6.17
CA GLY A 35 -4.17 22.30 6.70
C GLY A 35 -4.66 20.86 6.85
N ILE A 36 -5.85 20.66 7.41
CA ILE A 36 -6.47 19.34 7.55
C ILE A 36 -6.74 18.71 6.17
N ALA A 37 -7.33 19.47 5.24
CA ALA A 37 -7.62 18.98 3.89
C ALA A 37 -6.32 18.57 3.16
N THR A 38 -5.27 19.36 3.27
CA THR A 38 -3.96 19.05 2.70
C THR A 38 -3.36 17.78 3.32
N ALA A 39 -3.40 17.65 4.65
CA ALA A 39 -2.92 16.46 5.33
C ALA A 39 -3.66 15.19 4.90
N ILE A 40 -5.00 15.24 4.82
CA ILE A 40 -5.81 14.13 4.32
C ILE A 40 -5.43 13.80 2.88
N SER A 41 -5.28 14.79 2.00
CA SER A 41 -4.90 14.59 0.61
C SER A 41 -3.54 13.89 0.50
N VAL A 42 -2.53 14.33 1.24
CA VAL A 42 -1.19 13.70 1.26
C VAL A 42 -1.25 12.25 1.72
N ILE A 43 -2.09 11.95 2.73
CA ILE A 43 -2.28 10.58 3.21
C ILE A 43 -2.99 9.72 2.15
N CYS A 44 -3.98 10.26 1.45
CA CYS A 44 -4.79 9.53 0.48
C CYS A 44 -4.09 9.30 -0.87
N ILE A 45 -3.21 10.23 -1.33
CA ILE A 45 -2.53 10.13 -2.63
C ILE A 45 -1.87 8.75 -2.88
N PRO A 46 -1.12 8.13 -1.96
CA PRO A 46 -0.49 6.84 -2.20
C PRO A 46 -1.48 5.68 -2.36
N PHE A 47 -2.71 5.81 -1.85
CA PHE A 47 -3.77 4.81 -2.01
C PHE A 47 -4.53 4.98 -3.32
N VAL A 48 -4.63 6.21 -3.83
CA VAL A 48 -5.30 6.53 -5.10
C VAL A 48 -4.34 6.40 -6.27
N SER A 49 -3.05 6.69 -6.10
CA SER A 49 -2.04 6.66 -7.16
C SER A 49 -1.92 5.32 -7.91
N PRO A 50 -2.16 4.14 -7.30
CA PRO A 50 -2.20 2.88 -8.03
C PRO A 50 -3.24 2.85 -9.14
N ALA A 51 -4.40 3.51 -8.98
CA ALA A 51 -5.47 3.56 -9.97
C ALA A 51 -5.03 4.19 -11.31
N PHE A 52 -3.97 5.00 -11.30
CA PHE A 52 -3.40 5.63 -12.50
C PHE A 52 -2.29 4.79 -13.16
N ARG A 53 -2.03 3.57 -12.70
CA ARG A 53 -1.02 2.68 -13.26
C ARG A 53 -1.66 1.65 -14.16
N LYS A 54 -0.94 1.26 -15.22
CA LYS A 54 -1.37 0.27 -16.21
C LYS A 54 -1.67 -1.12 -15.58
N VAL A 55 -0.99 -1.45 -14.48
CA VAL A 55 -1.26 -2.61 -13.64
C VAL A 55 -1.41 -2.11 -12.21
N CYS A 56 -2.63 -2.08 -11.72
CA CYS A 56 -2.97 -1.68 -10.37
C CYS A 56 -3.29 -2.92 -9.55
N LEU A 57 -2.51 -3.15 -8.51
CA LEU A 57 -2.88 -4.09 -7.45
C LEU A 57 -3.64 -3.30 -6.38
N PRO A 58 -4.99 -3.45 -6.29
CA PRO A 58 -5.71 -2.88 -5.17
C PRO A 58 -5.22 -3.53 -3.88
N TYR A 59 -5.09 -2.74 -2.83
CA TYR A 59 -4.79 -3.29 -1.52
C TYR A 59 -6.00 -4.10 -1.03
N VAL A 60 -5.89 -5.42 -1.12
CA VAL A 60 -6.85 -6.37 -0.55
C VAL A 60 -6.10 -7.21 0.47
N PRO A 61 -6.38 -6.98 1.76
CA PRO A 61 -5.67 -7.72 2.80
C PRO A 61 -6.04 -9.20 2.77
N ALA A 62 -5.06 -10.08 2.95
CA ALA A 62 -5.28 -11.51 3.10
C ALA A 62 -6.23 -11.80 4.26
N THR A 63 -7.12 -12.75 4.12
CA THR A 63 -8.00 -13.21 5.20
C THR A 63 -7.19 -13.98 6.24
N SER A 64 -7.75 -14.18 7.42
CA SER A 64 -7.12 -15.03 8.44
C SER A 64 -7.01 -16.48 7.97
N GLN A 65 -7.94 -16.95 7.12
CA GLN A 65 -7.88 -18.29 6.55
C GLN A 65 -6.77 -18.39 5.51
N GLN A 66 -6.61 -17.41 4.65
CA GLN A 66 -5.48 -17.36 3.70
C GLN A 66 -4.12 -17.40 4.40
N VAL A 67 -3.96 -16.65 5.49
CA VAL A 67 -2.73 -16.70 6.29
C VAL A 67 -2.46 -18.11 6.82
N LYS A 68 -3.50 -18.81 7.33
CA LYS A 68 -3.37 -20.20 7.78
C LYS A 68 -2.98 -21.14 6.63
N ASN A 69 -3.61 -20.98 5.46
CA ASN A 69 -3.34 -21.80 4.28
C ASN A 69 -1.89 -21.60 3.78
N VAL A 70 -1.38 -20.34 3.79
CA VAL A 70 0.03 -20.06 3.49
C VAL A 70 0.97 -20.74 4.49
N LEU A 71 0.67 -20.67 5.79
CA LEU A 71 1.48 -21.35 6.81
C LEU A 71 1.45 -22.86 6.63
N GLN A 72 0.31 -23.46 6.27
CA GLN A 72 0.17 -24.88 5.97
C GLN A 72 0.95 -25.29 4.70
N ALA A 73 0.99 -24.42 3.67
CA ALA A 73 1.80 -24.65 2.48
C ALA A 73 3.32 -24.62 2.80
N LEU A 74 3.72 -23.90 3.84
CA LEU A 74 5.10 -23.77 4.31
C LEU A 74 5.53 -24.84 5.33
N GLU A 75 4.65 -25.78 5.68
CA GLU A 75 5.00 -26.84 6.62
C GLU A 75 6.24 -27.64 6.16
N GLY A 76 7.19 -27.83 7.08
CA GLY A 76 8.48 -28.48 6.79
C GLY A 76 9.50 -27.62 6.05
N ARG A 77 9.15 -26.41 5.66
CA ARG A 77 10.06 -25.46 4.99
C ARG A 77 10.76 -24.56 6.03
N THR A 78 11.91 -24.04 5.64
CA THR A 78 12.70 -23.08 6.43
C THR A 78 13.38 -22.06 5.52
N GLY A 79 14.19 -21.17 6.09
CA GLY A 79 15.03 -20.25 5.32
C GLY A 79 14.42 -18.86 5.13
N SER A 80 14.79 -18.25 4.01
CA SER A 80 14.35 -16.89 3.65
C SER A 80 13.00 -16.94 2.94
N LEU A 81 12.13 -15.99 3.29
CA LEU A 81 10.83 -15.85 2.66
C LEU A 81 10.63 -14.41 2.19
N ILE A 82 9.97 -14.24 1.05
CA ILE A 82 9.53 -12.93 0.56
C ILE A 82 8.05 -12.93 0.23
N ASP A 83 7.36 -11.89 0.66
CA ASP A 83 5.96 -11.57 0.32
C ASP A 83 5.93 -10.42 -0.67
N LEU A 84 5.48 -10.69 -1.89
CA LEU A 84 5.44 -9.73 -3.00
C LEU A 84 4.11 -8.97 -3.01
N GLY A 85 4.13 -7.71 -2.62
CA GLY A 85 2.96 -6.89 -2.37
C GLY A 85 2.45 -7.08 -0.94
N SER A 86 3.35 -6.97 0.02
CA SER A 86 3.10 -7.38 1.41
C SER A 86 2.02 -6.58 2.17
N GLY A 87 1.54 -5.48 1.59
CA GLY A 87 0.48 -4.68 2.19
C GLY A 87 0.78 -4.27 3.63
N ASP A 88 -0.10 -4.65 4.57
CA ASP A 88 0.04 -4.40 6.02
C ASP A 88 1.01 -5.37 6.74
N GLY A 89 1.66 -6.25 5.98
CA GLY A 89 2.67 -7.18 6.47
C GLY A 89 2.15 -8.42 7.19
N ARG A 90 0.85 -8.74 7.12
CA ARG A 90 0.27 -9.86 7.88
C ARG A 90 0.89 -11.22 7.58
N ILE A 91 1.20 -11.51 6.31
CA ILE A 91 1.92 -12.73 5.90
C ILE A 91 3.35 -12.71 6.46
N VAL A 92 4.06 -11.58 6.31
CA VAL A 92 5.42 -11.41 6.81
C VAL A 92 5.49 -11.65 8.33
N PHE A 93 4.55 -11.10 9.11
CA PHE A 93 4.50 -11.31 10.55
C PHE A 93 4.16 -12.76 10.92
N ALA A 94 3.21 -13.37 10.21
CA ALA A 94 2.82 -14.75 10.47
C ALA A 94 3.96 -15.73 10.17
N THR A 95 4.65 -15.56 9.06
CA THR A 95 5.77 -16.40 8.64
C THR A 95 7.01 -16.17 9.49
N ALA A 96 7.28 -14.92 9.91
CA ALA A 96 8.34 -14.63 10.89
C ALA A 96 8.08 -15.33 12.22
N LYS A 97 6.83 -15.33 12.72
CA LYS A 97 6.44 -16.07 13.94
C LYS A 97 6.60 -17.58 13.77
N ALA A 98 6.47 -18.11 12.56
CA ALA A 98 6.74 -19.51 12.22
C ALA A 98 8.24 -19.84 12.02
N GLY A 99 9.15 -18.86 12.21
CA GLY A 99 10.59 -19.07 12.20
C GLY A 99 11.32 -18.66 10.91
N PHE A 100 10.60 -18.12 9.90
CA PHE A 100 11.24 -17.66 8.66
C PHE A 100 11.94 -16.32 8.84
N LYS A 101 13.00 -16.08 8.06
CA LYS A 101 13.52 -14.73 7.81
C LYS A 101 12.62 -14.08 6.76
N ALA A 102 11.58 -13.38 7.21
CA ALA A 102 10.50 -12.92 6.36
C ALA A 102 10.70 -11.47 5.90
N HIS A 103 10.68 -11.27 4.59
CA HIS A 103 10.75 -9.96 3.95
C HIS A 103 9.43 -9.63 3.27
N GLY A 104 9.04 -8.36 3.28
CA GLY A 104 7.89 -7.86 2.54
C GLY A 104 8.31 -6.74 1.60
N ILE A 105 7.85 -6.82 0.35
CA ILE A 105 7.98 -5.74 -0.62
C ILE A 105 6.63 -5.09 -0.82
N GLU A 106 6.59 -3.77 -0.70
CA GLU A 106 5.38 -2.99 -0.90
C GLU A 106 5.74 -1.64 -1.53
N LEU A 107 4.88 -1.15 -2.39
CA LEU A 107 5.09 0.09 -3.11
C LEU A 107 4.50 1.29 -2.38
N ASN A 108 3.42 1.06 -1.61
CA ASN A 108 2.77 2.10 -0.83
C ASN A 108 3.60 2.48 0.40
N PRO A 109 4.09 3.74 0.50
CA PRO A 109 4.94 4.16 1.60
C PRO A 109 4.24 4.12 2.96
N TRP A 110 2.93 4.32 3.01
CA TRP A 110 2.16 4.30 4.25
C TRP A 110 2.02 2.90 4.83
N LEU A 111 1.80 1.89 3.96
CA LEU A 111 1.78 0.49 4.37
C LEU A 111 3.16 0.03 4.86
N ILE A 112 4.24 0.44 4.18
CA ILE A 112 5.61 0.18 4.63
C ILE A 112 5.88 0.82 6.00
N TRP A 113 5.49 2.09 6.18
CA TRP A 113 5.68 2.77 7.47
C TRP A 113 4.89 2.07 8.58
N TYR A 114 3.62 1.75 8.32
CA TYR A 114 2.77 0.99 9.25
C TYR A 114 3.40 -0.35 9.65
N SER A 115 3.84 -1.14 8.66
CA SER A 115 4.44 -2.46 8.91
C SER A 115 5.75 -2.36 9.70
N ARG A 116 6.60 -1.36 9.40
CA ARG A 116 7.82 -1.11 10.18
C ARG A 116 7.54 -0.73 11.62
N LEU A 117 6.56 0.17 11.85
CA LEU A 117 6.15 0.54 13.20
C LEU A 117 5.61 -0.67 13.96
N LYS A 118 4.75 -1.47 13.31
CA LYS A 118 4.21 -2.70 13.89
C LYS A 118 5.31 -3.73 14.22
N ALA A 119 6.35 -3.85 13.38
CA ALA A 119 7.50 -4.71 13.64
C ALA A 119 8.28 -4.28 14.89
N LEU A 120 8.45 -2.97 15.08
CA LEU A 120 9.09 -2.41 16.29
C LEU A 120 8.27 -2.71 17.55
N ILE A 121 6.97 -2.44 17.52
CA ILE A 121 6.05 -2.68 18.64
C ILE A 121 6.03 -4.17 19.03
N ASN A 122 5.97 -5.06 18.05
CA ASN A 122 5.91 -6.51 18.25
C ASN A 122 7.28 -7.15 18.51
N LYS A 123 8.36 -6.36 18.60
CA LYS A 123 9.74 -6.83 18.75
C LYS A 123 10.17 -7.90 17.72
N SER A 124 9.60 -7.82 16.52
CA SER A 124 9.86 -8.77 15.42
C SER A 124 10.85 -8.25 14.38
N SER A 125 11.47 -7.09 14.61
CA SER A 125 12.36 -6.42 13.65
C SER A 125 13.61 -7.21 13.29
N SER A 126 14.03 -8.17 14.13
CA SER A 126 15.15 -9.08 13.83
C SER A 126 14.81 -10.14 12.79
N GLN A 127 13.53 -10.52 12.67
CA GLN A 127 13.04 -11.56 11.76
C GLN A 127 12.27 -11.01 10.56
N THR A 128 11.89 -9.73 10.60
CA THR A 128 11.09 -9.09 9.55
C THR A 128 11.84 -7.94 8.89
N LYS A 129 11.69 -7.79 7.58
CA LYS A 129 12.22 -6.64 6.85
C LYS A 129 11.18 -6.14 5.83
N PHE A 130 10.85 -4.86 5.88
CA PHE A 130 9.92 -4.23 4.96
C PHE A 130 10.65 -3.28 4.01
N ILE A 131 10.52 -3.52 2.69
CA ILE A 131 11.26 -2.87 1.64
C ILE A 131 10.27 -2.09 0.77
N LYS A 132 10.44 -0.75 0.69
CA LYS A 132 9.69 0.07 -0.24
C LYS A 132 10.32 -0.08 -1.62
N GLN A 133 9.76 -0.93 -2.45
CA GLN A 133 10.28 -1.17 -3.81
C GLN A 133 9.19 -1.70 -4.73
N ASN A 134 9.37 -1.49 -6.03
CA ASN A 134 8.59 -2.15 -7.05
C ASN A 134 9.02 -3.62 -7.14
N LEU A 135 8.08 -4.56 -6.99
CA LEU A 135 8.35 -6.00 -7.02
C LEU A 135 9.04 -6.47 -8.32
N TRP A 136 8.74 -5.83 -9.45
CA TRP A 136 9.37 -6.12 -10.75
C TRP A 136 10.87 -5.82 -10.81
N LYS A 137 11.37 -4.94 -9.92
CA LYS A 137 12.78 -4.52 -9.87
C LYS A 137 13.57 -5.22 -8.76
N HIS A 138 12.91 -6.03 -7.93
CA HIS A 138 13.57 -6.74 -6.85
C HIS A 138 14.09 -8.09 -7.34
N ASN A 139 15.35 -8.41 -7.06
CA ASN A 139 15.93 -9.71 -7.39
C ASN A 139 15.49 -10.75 -6.34
N LEU A 140 15.04 -11.92 -6.81
CA LEU A 140 14.47 -13.00 -6.01
C LEU A 140 15.45 -14.16 -5.73
N ASP A 141 16.66 -14.14 -6.27
CA ASP A 141 17.64 -15.25 -6.25
C ASP A 141 18.02 -15.77 -4.86
N LYS A 142 17.88 -14.94 -3.84
CA LYS A 142 18.25 -15.27 -2.45
C LYS A 142 17.09 -15.82 -1.59
N TYR A 143 15.90 -16.01 -2.18
CA TYR A 143 14.74 -16.46 -1.42
C TYR A 143 14.39 -17.90 -1.72
N ASN A 144 14.20 -18.67 -0.64
CA ASN A 144 13.79 -20.07 -0.73
C ASN A 144 12.26 -20.23 -0.80
N ASN A 145 11.53 -19.22 -0.31
CA ASN A 145 10.07 -19.25 -0.26
C ASN A 145 9.51 -17.91 -0.71
N ILE A 146 8.59 -17.95 -1.67
CA ILE A 146 8.00 -16.77 -2.26
C ILE A 146 6.48 -16.83 -2.06
N VAL A 147 5.88 -15.76 -1.54
CA VAL A 147 4.44 -15.61 -1.47
C VAL A 147 4.04 -14.47 -2.40
N ILE A 148 2.98 -14.69 -3.18
CA ILE A 148 2.42 -13.69 -4.08
C ILE A 148 0.89 -13.65 -3.97
N PHE A 149 0.38 -12.45 -3.68
CA PHE A 149 -1.02 -12.10 -3.89
C PHE A 149 -1.13 -11.33 -5.20
N GLY A 150 -1.33 -12.06 -6.29
CA GLY A 150 -1.44 -11.48 -7.61
C GLY A 150 -2.88 -11.14 -8.01
N VAL A 151 -3.01 -10.57 -9.19
CA VAL A 151 -4.23 -10.51 -9.99
C VAL A 151 -3.99 -11.29 -11.27
N ASP A 152 -5.04 -11.87 -11.84
CA ASP A 152 -4.95 -12.73 -13.01
C ASP A 152 -4.07 -12.17 -14.14
N GLN A 153 -4.24 -10.88 -14.45
CA GLN A 153 -3.52 -10.21 -15.54
C GLN A 153 -1.99 -10.13 -15.34
N MET A 154 -1.49 -10.27 -14.11
CA MET A 154 -0.05 -10.22 -13.85
C MET A 154 0.61 -11.59 -13.71
N MET A 155 -0.17 -12.67 -13.63
CA MET A 155 0.38 -13.99 -13.31
C MET A 155 1.34 -14.51 -14.38
N ASN A 156 1.12 -14.22 -15.66
CA ASN A 156 2.05 -14.56 -16.75
C ASN A 156 3.41 -13.84 -16.60
N ASP A 157 3.39 -12.54 -16.32
CA ASP A 157 4.61 -11.76 -16.19
C ASP A 157 5.40 -12.16 -14.93
N ILE A 158 4.69 -12.42 -13.81
CA ILE A 158 5.33 -12.83 -12.56
C ILE A 158 5.92 -14.24 -12.67
N GLU A 159 5.26 -15.17 -13.35
CA GLU A 159 5.77 -16.50 -13.64
C GLU A 159 7.06 -16.44 -14.46
N THR A 160 7.10 -15.60 -15.51
CA THR A 160 8.31 -15.35 -16.30
C THR A 160 9.46 -14.84 -15.41
N LYS A 161 9.17 -13.95 -14.47
CA LYS A 161 10.15 -13.47 -13.51
C LYS A 161 10.63 -14.59 -12.57
N PHE A 162 9.74 -15.45 -12.10
CA PHE A 162 10.09 -16.57 -11.23
C PHE A 162 10.99 -17.57 -11.94
N ILE A 163 10.66 -17.96 -13.16
CA ILE A 163 11.49 -18.87 -13.97
C ILE A 163 12.92 -18.32 -14.19
N LYS A 164 13.03 -17.00 -14.33
CA LYS A 164 14.31 -16.35 -14.58
C LYS A 164 15.19 -16.18 -13.34
N GLU A 165 14.58 -15.96 -12.17
CA GLU A 165 15.31 -15.46 -11.00
C GLU A 165 15.37 -16.44 -9.84
N LEU A 166 14.46 -17.42 -9.76
CA LEU A 166 14.41 -18.34 -8.63
C LEU A 166 15.38 -19.51 -8.82
N GLN A 167 15.84 -20.02 -7.69
CA GLN A 167 16.60 -21.27 -7.62
C GLN A 167 15.67 -22.49 -7.73
N GLU A 168 16.21 -23.63 -8.16
CA GLU A 168 15.43 -24.87 -8.40
C GLU A 168 14.69 -25.39 -7.15
N ASP A 169 15.25 -25.17 -5.97
CA ASP A 169 14.67 -25.60 -4.68
C ASP A 169 13.70 -24.58 -4.07
N SER A 170 13.46 -23.47 -4.73
CA SER A 170 12.54 -22.42 -4.28
C SER A 170 11.08 -22.90 -4.39
N VAL A 171 10.26 -22.51 -3.40
CA VAL A 171 8.81 -22.77 -3.41
C VAL A 171 8.06 -21.47 -3.59
N ILE A 172 7.09 -21.49 -4.50
CA ILE A 172 6.18 -20.38 -4.77
C ILE A 172 4.83 -20.74 -4.15
N ILE A 173 4.24 -19.80 -3.42
CA ILE A 173 2.89 -19.88 -2.87
C ILE A 173 2.08 -18.78 -3.54
N ALA A 174 1.33 -19.18 -4.55
CA ALA A 174 0.43 -18.29 -5.27
C ALA A 174 -0.93 -18.25 -4.55
N CYS A 175 -1.39 -17.05 -4.22
CA CYS A 175 -2.66 -16.84 -3.51
C CYS A 175 -3.71 -16.25 -4.45
N ARG A 176 -4.91 -16.79 -4.45
CA ARG A 176 -6.09 -16.41 -5.25
C ARG A 176 -6.05 -16.75 -6.73
N PHE A 177 -4.90 -16.77 -7.37
CA PHE A 177 -4.71 -17.09 -8.78
C PHE A 177 -3.50 -18.02 -8.93
N PRO A 178 -3.63 -19.18 -9.58
CA PRO A 178 -2.51 -20.07 -9.83
C PRO A 178 -1.55 -19.48 -10.87
N LEU A 179 -0.36 -20.05 -10.96
CA LEU A 179 0.57 -19.73 -12.03
C LEU A 179 0.09 -20.40 -13.33
N PRO A 180 0.23 -19.75 -14.50
CA PRO A 180 -0.35 -20.22 -15.75
C PRO A 180 0.24 -21.52 -16.30
N THR A 181 1.56 -21.72 -16.18
CA THR A 181 2.25 -22.88 -16.80
C THR A 181 2.99 -23.76 -15.80
N ILE A 182 3.35 -23.23 -14.63
CA ILE A 182 3.95 -24.03 -13.55
C ILE A 182 2.84 -24.83 -12.87
N SER A 183 2.91 -26.15 -12.96
CA SER A 183 1.95 -27.04 -12.31
C SER A 183 2.06 -26.93 -10.79
N GLU A 184 0.92 -26.84 -10.13
CA GLU A 184 0.84 -26.87 -8.69
C GLU A 184 1.22 -28.23 -8.12
N ILE A 185 1.98 -28.23 -7.05
CA ILE A 185 2.31 -29.46 -6.29
C ILE A 185 1.21 -29.76 -5.27
N LYS A 186 0.58 -28.70 -4.75
CA LYS A 186 -0.43 -28.81 -3.70
C LYS A 186 -1.39 -27.62 -3.78
N THR A 187 -2.68 -27.90 -3.63
CA THR A 187 -3.73 -26.88 -3.49
C THR A 187 -4.30 -26.94 -2.08
N ILE A 188 -4.42 -25.80 -1.41
CA ILE A 188 -4.93 -25.69 -0.02
C ILE A 188 -6.01 -24.61 0.04
N GLY A 189 -7.16 -24.96 0.62
CA GLY A 189 -8.29 -24.06 0.80
C GLY A 189 -9.27 -24.08 -0.37
N GLU A 190 -10.25 -23.18 -0.31
CA GLU A 190 -11.33 -23.08 -1.29
C GLU A 190 -11.63 -21.61 -1.61
N GLY A 191 -12.13 -21.36 -2.82
CA GLY A 191 -12.57 -20.05 -3.28
C GLY A 191 -11.47 -18.99 -3.18
N VAL A 192 -11.77 -17.86 -2.56
CA VAL A 192 -10.82 -16.73 -2.43
C VAL A 192 -9.65 -17.00 -1.49
N ASP A 193 -9.75 -18.03 -0.67
CA ASP A 193 -8.72 -18.40 0.31
C ASP A 193 -7.76 -19.48 -0.21
N THR A 194 -7.95 -19.93 -1.45
CA THR A 194 -7.09 -20.94 -2.07
C THR A 194 -5.66 -20.43 -2.23
N VAL A 195 -4.72 -21.34 -1.96
CA VAL A 195 -3.28 -21.16 -2.25
C VAL A 195 -2.77 -22.40 -3.01
N TRP A 196 -1.88 -22.16 -3.95
CA TRP A 196 -1.23 -23.15 -4.81
C TRP A 196 0.25 -23.15 -4.61
#